data_c48c72abaa3417705692e9c8cb62574d
#
_entry.id   c48c72abaa3417705692e9c8cb62574d
#
_cell.length_a   1.000
_cell.length_b   1.000
_cell.length_c   1.000
_cell.angle_alpha   90.00
_cell.angle_beta   90.00
_cell.angle_gamma   90.00
#
_symmetry.space_group_name_H-M   'P 1'
#
loop_
_entity.id
_entity.type
_entity.pdbx_description
1 polymer ?
#
loop_
_entity_poly.entity_id
_entity_poly.type
_entity_poly.pdbx_seq_one_letter_code
_entity_poly.pdbx_strand_id
1 'polypeptide(L)'
;VLAPRRIETPILPSAATQALGYAAEVLQGDAGAVTAIPDSYLGPIVRVTRGQTVRVHVRNELDEPTNVHWHGLIVPAEADGQPGNLVAPGAEVEYTFEVRNRPGTYWFHPHPHGRTAEQAYQGLAGLFIVTDAEEAALGLPAGAQDIPLVLQDRRFDAGNQLVYIEPGMAGMMDAM
;
A
#
# COMPACT_ATOMS: atom_id res chain seq x y z
N VAL A 1 6.25 -9.44 -6.74
CA VAL A 1 6.73 -9.27 -5.35
C VAL A 1 6.29 -7.90 -4.87
N LEU A 2 5.90 -7.82 -3.61
CA LEU A 2 5.65 -6.57 -2.90
C LEU A 2 6.49 -6.61 -1.61
N ALA A 3 7.42 -5.68 -1.44
CA ALA A 3 8.34 -5.68 -0.31
C ALA A 3 8.21 -4.39 0.50
N PRO A 4 7.52 -4.43 1.66
CA PRO A 4 7.54 -3.33 2.63
C PRO A 4 8.94 -3.17 3.20
N ARG A 5 9.46 -1.93 3.24
CA ARG A 5 10.81 -1.61 3.69
C ARG A 5 10.93 -0.18 4.20
N ARG A 6 12.02 0.11 4.91
CA ARG A 6 12.40 1.50 5.21
C ARG A 6 12.92 2.18 3.97
N ILE A 7 12.53 3.42 3.79
CA ILE A 7 12.98 4.28 2.69
C ILE A 7 13.37 5.66 3.21
N GLU A 8 14.14 6.37 2.42
CA GLU A 8 14.46 7.77 2.60
C GLU A 8 13.96 8.54 1.38
N THR A 9 13.15 9.57 1.59
CA THR A 9 12.48 10.29 0.48
C THR A 9 12.39 11.79 0.75
N PRO A 10 12.56 12.64 -0.27
CA PRO A 10 12.47 14.09 -0.15
C PRO A 10 11.00 14.54 -0.19
N ILE A 11 10.28 14.51 0.95
CA ILE A 11 8.90 14.98 1.03
C ILE A 11 8.83 16.51 1.15
N LEU A 12 9.66 17.09 2.00
CA LEU A 12 9.78 18.53 2.19
C LEU A 12 11.16 19.02 1.73
N PRO A 13 11.31 20.31 1.41
CA PRO A 13 12.63 20.89 1.14
C PRO A 13 13.60 20.67 2.30
N SER A 14 14.87 20.48 2.00
CA SER A 14 16.03 20.32 2.88
C SER A 14 16.31 18.86 3.28
N ALA A 15 16.02 18.42 4.49
CA ALA A 15 16.37 17.06 4.94
C ALA A 15 15.38 16.02 4.39
N ALA A 16 15.89 14.89 3.98
CA ALA A 16 15.05 13.75 3.59
C ALA A 16 14.31 13.16 4.81
N THR A 17 13.13 12.64 4.55
CA THR A 17 12.25 12.02 5.55
C THR A 17 12.48 10.52 5.57
N GLN A 18 12.69 9.95 6.76
CA GLN A 18 12.64 8.51 6.97
C GLN A 18 11.18 8.07 6.95
N ALA A 19 10.85 7.15 6.08
CA ALA A 19 9.50 6.66 5.88
C ALA A 19 9.48 5.15 5.68
N LEU A 20 8.29 4.59 5.59
CA LEU A 20 8.09 3.23 5.10
C LEU A 20 7.53 3.30 3.68
N GLY A 21 7.85 2.30 2.86
CA GLY A 21 7.35 2.22 1.49
C GLY A 21 7.37 0.80 0.96
N TYR A 22 6.75 0.60 -0.18
CA TYR A 22 6.76 -0.68 -0.87
C TYR A 22 7.68 -0.62 -2.08
N ALA A 23 8.64 -1.55 -2.17
CA ALA A 23 9.21 -1.94 -3.45
C ALA A 23 8.28 -2.96 -4.12
N ALA A 24 8.15 -2.88 -5.44
CA ALA A 24 7.35 -3.82 -6.21
C ALA A 24 8.07 -4.28 -7.48
N GLU A 25 7.87 -5.55 -7.83
CA GLU A 25 8.43 -6.18 -9.01
C GLU A 25 7.41 -7.15 -9.61
N VAL A 26 7.25 -7.11 -10.94
CA VAL A 26 6.43 -8.08 -11.67
C VAL A 26 7.31 -9.25 -12.09
N LEU A 27 7.05 -10.44 -11.53
CA LEU A 27 7.78 -11.67 -11.89
C LEU A 27 7.17 -12.36 -13.11
N GLN A 28 5.87 -12.24 -13.29
CA GLN A 28 5.13 -12.88 -14.37
C GLN A 28 3.91 -12.04 -14.77
N GLY A 29 3.62 -11.95 -16.03
CA GLY A 29 2.49 -11.22 -16.58
C GLY A 29 2.89 -9.90 -17.22
N ASP A 30 1.97 -8.95 -17.24
CA ASP A 30 2.19 -7.63 -17.82
C ASP A 30 3.06 -6.77 -16.89
N ALA A 31 4.24 -6.39 -17.36
CA ALA A 31 5.15 -5.51 -16.61
C ALA A 31 4.52 -4.13 -16.31
N GLY A 32 3.57 -3.67 -17.14
CA GLY A 32 2.83 -2.44 -16.95
C GLY A 32 1.74 -2.52 -15.85
N ALA A 33 1.44 -3.72 -15.34
CA ALA A 33 0.45 -3.89 -14.27
C ALA A 33 0.87 -3.24 -12.95
N VAL A 34 2.13 -2.91 -12.77
CA VAL A 34 2.65 -2.27 -11.57
C VAL A 34 3.44 -1.03 -11.95
N THR A 35 3.03 0.13 -11.47
CA THR A 35 3.71 1.40 -11.70
C THR A 35 4.23 1.95 -10.37
N ALA A 36 5.53 2.08 -10.24
CA ALA A 36 6.15 2.78 -9.11
C ALA A 36 5.95 4.29 -9.27
N ILE A 37 5.83 4.99 -8.14
CA ILE A 37 5.79 6.46 -8.10
C ILE A 37 7.19 6.92 -7.63
N PRO A 38 8.03 7.43 -8.53
CA PRO A 38 9.40 7.82 -8.17
C PRO A 38 9.40 9.01 -7.20
N ASP A 39 10.46 9.10 -6.42
CA ASP A 39 10.71 10.19 -5.46
C ASP A 39 9.54 10.42 -4.47
N SER A 40 8.88 9.34 -4.08
CA SER A 40 7.71 9.34 -3.20
C SER A 40 7.75 8.16 -2.23
N TYR A 41 7.10 8.35 -1.09
CA TYR A 41 6.79 7.25 -0.16
C TYR A 41 5.47 6.55 -0.49
N LEU A 42 4.72 7.05 -1.47
CA LEU A 42 3.51 6.38 -1.94
C LEU A 42 3.87 5.02 -2.54
N GLY A 43 3.09 4.01 -2.19
CA GLY A 43 3.25 2.67 -2.74
C GLY A 43 2.92 2.61 -4.23
N PRO A 44 3.24 1.49 -4.87
CA PRO A 44 2.99 1.32 -6.30
C PRO A 44 1.49 1.34 -6.59
N ILE A 45 1.16 1.70 -7.83
CA ILE A 45 -0.18 1.53 -8.40
C ILE A 45 -0.21 0.17 -9.08
N VAL A 46 -1.09 -0.70 -8.59
CA VAL A 46 -1.36 -2.02 -9.20
C VAL A 46 -2.62 -1.90 -10.05
N ARG A 47 -2.54 -2.24 -11.34
CA ARG A 47 -3.67 -2.24 -12.27
C ARG A 47 -3.95 -3.66 -12.74
N VAL A 48 -5.20 -4.11 -12.58
CA VAL A 48 -5.62 -5.46 -12.94
C VAL A 48 -6.99 -5.43 -13.61
N THR A 49 -7.30 -6.48 -14.35
CA THR A 49 -8.63 -6.65 -14.96
C THR A 49 -9.46 -7.61 -14.13
N ARG A 50 -10.74 -7.33 -13.97
CA ARG A 50 -11.70 -8.22 -13.34
C ARG A 50 -11.62 -9.62 -13.94
N GLY A 51 -11.64 -10.65 -13.10
CA GLY A 51 -11.47 -12.05 -13.47
C GLY A 51 -10.03 -12.55 -13.53
N GLN A 52 -9.03 -11.66 -13.45
CA GLN A 52 -7.64 -12.09 -13.34
C GLN A 52 -7.39 -12.77 -11.98
N THR A 53 -6.52 -13.78 -12.00
CA THR A 53 -5.91 -14.32 -10.76
C THR A 53 -4.63 -13.56 -10.49
N VAL A 54 -4.58 -12.93 -9.33
CA VAL A 54 -3.40 -12.20 -8.83
C VAL A 54 -2.68 -13.06 -7.82
N ARG A 55 -1.35 -13.14 -7.95
CA ARG A 55 -0.46 -13.78 -7.00
C ARG A 55 0.57 -12.77 -6.52
N VAL A 56 0.60 -12.50 -5.22
CA VAL A 56 1.49 -11.52 -4.62
C VAL A 56 2.35 -12.19 -3.57
N HIS A 57 3.66 -12.19 -3.79
CA HIS A 57 4.65 -12.53 -2.78
C HIS A 57 4.96 -11.30 -1.95
N VAL A 58 4.56 -11.30 -0.70
CA VAL A 58 4.89 -10.23 0.26
C VAL A 58 6.10 -10.64 1.05
N ARG A 59 7.24 -10.00 0.80
CA ARG A 59 8.50 -10.22 1.49
C ARG A 59 8.77 -9.08 2.47
N ASN A 60 8.67 -9.35 3.76
CA ASN A 60 8.84 -8.33 4.78
C ASN A 60 10.33 -7.97 4.97
N GLU A 61 10.72 -6.79 4.48
CA GLU A 61 12.07 -6.24 4.63
C GLU A 61 12.14 -5.20 5.79
N LEU A 62 11.09 -5.13 6.64
CA LEU A 62 11.10 -4.34 7.86
C LEU A 62 11.74 -5.11 9.02
N ASP A 63 12.07 -4.41 10.09
CA ASP A 63 12.51 -4.96 11.38
C ASP A 63 11.35 -5.26 12.35
N GLU A 64 10.11 -5.08 11.90
CA GLU A 64 8.88 -5.35 12.65
C GLU A 64 7.91 -6.21 11.82
N PRO A 65 6.96 -6.92 12.45
CA PRO A 65 5.93 -7.66 11.75
C PRO A 65 5.00 -6.73 10.97
N THR A 66 4.55 -7.21 9.80
CA THR A 66 3.58 -6.53 8.95
C THR A 66 2.74 -7.54 8.17
N ASN A 67 1.83 -7.07 7.34
CA ASN A 67 1.07 -7.85 6.36
C ASN A 67 0.54 -6.91 5.27
N VAL A 68 -0.28 -7.43 4.36
CA VAL A 68 -0.97 -6.61 3.36
C VAL A 68 -2.45 -6.97 3.37
N HIS A 69 -3.29 -6.01 3.74
CA HIS A 69 -4.74 -6.07 3.62
C HIS A 69 -5.17 -5.38 2.32
N TRP A 70 -6.07 -6.03 1.59
CA TRP A 70 -6.61 -5.55 0.32
C TRP A 70 -7.93 -4.82 0.56
N HIS A 71 -7.84 -3.55 0.93
CA HIS A 71 -8.98 -2.77 1.40
C HIS A 71 -10.06 -2.62 0.34
N GLY A 72 -11.25 -3.13 0.65
CA GLY A 72 -12.42 -3.10 -0.22
C GLY A 72 -12.47 -4.20 -1.29
N LEU A 73 -11.44 -5.04 -1.39
CA LEU A 73 -11.46 -6.20 -2.30
C LEU A 73 -12.22 -7.39 -1.69
N ILE A 74 -12.85 -8.15 -2.57
CA ILE A 74 -13.50 -9.43 -2.23
C ILE A 74 -12.45 -10.52 -2.41
N VAL A 75 -11.79 -10.89 -1.32
CA VAL A 75 -10.72 -11.88 -1.30
C VAL A 75 -11.00 -12.97 -0.26
N PRO A 76 -10.44 -14.18 -0.41
CA PRO A 76 -10.49 -15.20 0.64
C PRO A 76 -9.82 -14.73 1.93
N ALA A 77 -10.34 -15.15 3.08
CA ALA A 77 -9.82 -14.68 4.39
C ALA A 77 -8.33 -14.97 4.60
N GLU A 78 -7.84 -16.09 4.07
CA GLU A 78 -6.43 -16.49 4.10
C GLU A 78 -5.52 -15.59 3.25
N ALA A 79 -6.08 -14.88 2.27
CA ALA A 79 -5.36 -13.95 1.40
C ALA A 79 -5.58 -12.47 1.77
N ASP A 80 -6.34 -12.17 2.81
CA ASP A 80 -6.79 -10.80 3.13
C ASP A 80 -5.89 -10.06 4.14
N GLY A 81 -4.78 -10.65 4.56
CA GLY A 81 -3.89 -9.98 5.52
C GLY A 81 -4.60 -9.60 6.82
N GLN A 82 -5.35 -10.52 7.41
CA GLN A 82 -6.03 -10.31 8.67
C GLN A 82 -5.06 -9.93 9.80
N PRO A 83 -5.50 -9.20 10.84
CA PRO A 83 -4.62 -8.72 11.93
C PRO A 83 -3.76 -9.80 12.61
N GLY A 84 -4.23 -11.05 12.62
CA GLY A 84 -3.50 -12.21 13.17
C GLY A 84 -2.54 -12.88 12.19
N ASN A 85 -2.61 -12.58 10.89
CA ASN A 85 -1.80 -13.21 9.84
C ASN A 85 -0.61 -12.32 9.51
N LEU A 86 0.37 -12.30 10.39
CA LEU A 86 1.54 -11.43 10.27
C LEU A 86 2.70 -12.14 9.56
N VAL A 87 3.41 -11.37 8.76
CA VAL A 87 4.69 -11.75 8.14
C VAL A 87 5.80 -11.21 9.03
N ALA A 88 6.57 -12.09 9.64
CA ALA A 88 7.69 -11.72 10.50
C ALA A 88 8.80 -11.01 9.69
N PRO A 89 9.69 -10.25 10.36
CA PRO A 89 10.87 -9.69 9.70
C PRO A 89 11.68 -10.75 8.92
N GLY A 90 12.00 -10.46 7.66
CA GLY A 90 12.72 -11.36 6.76
C GLY A 90 11.93 -12.54 6.22
N ALA A 91 10.66 -12.72 6.63
CA ALA A 91 9.80 -13.78 6.11
C ALA A 91 9.04 -13.33 4.84
N GLU A 92 8.49 -14.33 4.14
CA GLU A 92 7.65 -14.12 2.96
C GLU A 92 6.36 -14.91 3.08
N VAL A 93 5.28 -14.36 2.52
CA VAL A 93 3.98 -15.04 2.36
C VAL A 93 3.47 -14.82 0.95
N GLU A 94 2.74 -15.77 0.41
CA GLU A 94 2.02 -15.65 -0.85
C GLU A 94 0.54 -15.41 -0.62
N TYR A 95 -0.02 -14.36 -1.20
CA TYR A 95 -1.45 -14.12 -1.33
C TYR A 95 -1.88 -14.42 -2.76
N THR A 96 -2.89 -15.29 -2.92
CA THR A 96 -3.44 -15.63 -4.23
C THR A 96 -4.95 -15.48 -4.20
N PHE A 97 -5.50 -14.69 -5.14
CA PHE A 97 -6.95 -14.48 -5.25
C PHE A 97 -7.37 -14.09 -6.67
N GLU A 98 -8.62 -14.39 -7.00
CA GLU A 98 -9.28 -13.89 -8.21
C GLU A 98 -9.86 -12.50 -7.95
N VAL A 99 -9.67 -11.57 -8.87
CA VAL A 99 -10.23 -10.21 -8.81
C VAL A 99 -11.70 -10.25 -9.18
N ARG A 100 -12.58 -10.19 -8.17
CA ARG A 100 -14.05 -10.28 -8.33
C ARG A 100 -14.74 -8.93 -8.28
N ASN A 101 -14.06 -7.92 -7.84
CA ASN A 101 -14.59 -6.58 -7.68
C ASN A 101 -14.97 -5.97 -9.03
N ARG A 102 -15.99 -5.11 -9.00
CA ARG A 102 -16.29 -4.22 -10.12
C ARG A 102 -15.14 -3.24 -10.37
N PRO A 103 -15.05 -2.63 -11.57
CA PRO A 103 -14.09 -1.57 -11.84
C PRO A 103 -14.14 -0.46 -10.79
N GLY A 104 -12.97 0.06 -10.43
CA GLY A 104 -12.86 1.12 -9.45
C GLY A 104 -11.46 1.20 -8.83
N THR A 105 -11.29 2.22 -8.00
CA THR A 105 -10.06 2.46 -7.26
C THR A 105 -10.19 1.91 -5.86
N TYR A 106 -9.37 0.93 -5.56
CA TYR A 106 -9.18 0.31 -4.25
C TYR A 106 -7.76 0.62 -3.77
N TRP A 107 -7.41 0.14 -2.59
CA TRP A 107 -6.08 0.34 -2.06
C TRP A 107 -5.64 -0.85 -1.19
N PHE A 108 -4.36 -0.89 -0.84
CA PHE A 108 -3.82 -1.88 0.07
C PHE A 108 -2.93 -1.20 1.11
N HIS A 109 -2.90 -1.77 2.29
CA HIS A 109 -2.15 -1.24 3.42
C HIS A 109 -1.91 -2.36 4.45
N PRO A 110 -0.97 -2.20 5.40
CA PRO A 110 -0.80 -3.16 6.47
C PRO A 110 -1.97 -3.17 7.46
N HIS A 111 -2.19 -4.30 8.12
CA HIS A 111 -3.25 -4.45 9.11
C HIS A 111 -2.79 -5.19 10.39
N PRO A 112 -1.57 -5.00 10.94
CA PRO A 112 -1.18 -5.58 12.20
C PRO A 112 -1.95 -4.93 13.35
N HIS A 113 -2.42 -5.73 14.30
CA HIS A 113 -3.14 -5.23 15.47
C HIS A 113 -2.31 -4.21 16.25
N GLY A 114 -2.89 -3.04 16.55
CA GLY A 114 -2.24 -1.94 17.26
C GLY A 114 -1.18 -1.14 16.46
N ARG A 115 -0.86 -1.55 15.21
CA ARG A 115 0.16 -0.88 14.39
C ARG A 115 -0.34 -0.44 13.01
N THR A 116 -1.59 -0.79 12.65
CA THR A 116 -2.18 -0.49 11.33
C THR A 116 -2.04 0.98 10.97
N ALA A 117 -2.52 1.87 11.83
CA ALA A 117 -2.56 3.29 11.55
C ALA A 117 -1.15 3.88 11.46
N GLU A 118 -0.23 3.47 12.32
CA GLU A 118 1.14 3.97 12.31
C GLU A 118 1.90 3.54 11.05
N GLN A 119 1.86 2.24 10.69
CA GLN A 119 2.54 1.76 9.50
C GLN A 119 1.97 2.40 8.21
N ALA A 120 0.65 2.56 8.12
CA ALA A 120 0.01 3.27 7.01
C ALA A 120 0.37 4.78 7.00
N TYR A 121 0.39 5.43 8.16
CA TYR A 121 0.80 6.83 8.29
C TYR A 121 2.25 7.04 7.86
N GLN A 122 3.13 6.11 8.16
CA GLN A 122 4.54 6.15 7.76
C GLN A 122 4.78 5.88 6.27
N GLY A 123 3.75 5.43 5.51
CA GLY A 123 3.82 5.34 4.06
C GLY A 123 3.46 3.97 3.45
N LEU A 124 3.15 2.95 4.27
CA LEU A 124 2.75 1.64 3.73
C LEU A 124 1.31 1.68 3.23
N ALA A 125 1.11 2.25 2.05
CA ALA A 125 -0.15 2.22 1.32
C ALA A 125 0.12 2.26 -0.18
N GLY A 126 -0.74 1.64 -0.99
CA GLY A 126 -0.67 1.69 -2.44
C GLY A 126 -2.06 1.53 -3.05
N LEU A 127 -2.21 1.94 -4.31
CA LEU A 127 -3.48 1.84 -5.02
C LEU A 127 -3.61 0.49 -5.74
N PHE A 128 -4.84 -0.03 -5.74
CA PHE A 128 -5.22 -1.23 -6.48
C PHE A 128 -6.41 -0.87 -7.38
N ILE A 129 -6.17 -0.76 -8.68
CA ILE A 129 -7.15 -0.29 -9.66
C ILE A 129 -7.65 -1.50 -10.45
N VAL A 130 -8.95 -1.70 -10.43
CA VAL A 130 -9.62 -2.76 -11.19
C VAL A 130 -10.28 -2.14 -12.40
N THR A 131 -10.09 -2.76 -13.56
CA THR A 131 -10.72 -2.40 -14.85
C THR A 131 -11.51 -3.59 -15.40
N ASP A 132 -12.40 -3.36 -16.32
CA ASP A 132 -13.05 -4.41 -17.14
C ASP A 132 -13.50 -3.88 -18.50
N ALA A 133 -14.11 -4.77 -19.30
CA ALA A 133 -14.56 -4.43 -20.64
C ALA A 133 -15.77 -3.47 -20.62
N GLU A 134 -16.59 -3.47 -19.58
CA GLU A 134 -17.74 -2.58 -19.45
C GLU A 134 -17.27 -1.15 -19.22
N GLU A 135 -16.29 -0.95 -18.34
CA GLU A 135 -15.65 0.36 -18.13
C GLU A 135 -14.98 0.86 -19.42
N ALA A 136 -14.22 0.00 -20.09
CA ALA A 136 -13.57 0.36 -21.36
C ALA A 136 -14.55 0.80 -22.44
N ALA A 137 -15.77 0.24 -22.47
CA ALA A 137 -16.82 0.61 -23.41
C ALA A 137 -17.43 1.99 -23.15
N LEU A 138 -17.22 2.60 -21.98
CA LEU A 138 -17.69 3.95 -21.66
C LEU A 138 -16.93 5.04 -22.40
N GLY A 139 -15.78 4.73 -22.99
CA GLY A 139 -14.94 5.71 -23.73
C GLY A 139 -14.40 6.83 -22.84
N LEU A 140 -14.19 6.55 -21.55
CA LEU A 140 -13.57 7.51 -20.63
C LEU A 140 -12.12 7.80 -21.02
N PRO A 141 -11.59 8.99 -20.68
CA PRO A 141 -10.18 9.28 -20.87
C PRO A 141 -9.30 8.23 -20.21
N ALA A 142 -8.23 7.82 -20.89
CA ALA A 142 -7.35 6.75 -20.45
C ALA A 142 -5.86 7.12 -20.64
N GLY A 143 -4.97 6.26 -20.18
CA GLY A 143 -3.53 6.48 -20.28
C GLY A 143 -3.07 7.73 -19.52
N ALA A 144 -2.42 8.67 -20.20
CA ALA A 144 -1.92 9.90 -19.58
C ALA A 144 -3.00 10.84 -19.02
N GLN A 145 -4.25 10.60 -19.36
CA GLN A 145 -5.40 11.38 -18.88
C GLN A 145 -6.11 10.72 -17.67
N ASP A 146 -5.74 9.48 -17.33
CA ASP A 146 -6.22 8.77 -16.14
C ASP A 146 -5.17 8.94 -15.02
N ILE A 147 -5.36 9.98 -14.20
CA ILE A 147 -4.40 10.38 -13.16
C ILE A 147 -4.95 10.01 -11.78
N PRO A 148 -4.46 8.92 -11.17
CA PRO A 148 -4.80 8.61 -9.78
C PRO A 148 -4.26 9.68 -8.84
N LEU A 149 -5.11 10.23 -7.98
CA LEU A 149 -4.75 11.26 -7.01
C LEU A 149 -4.95 10.74 -5.58
N VAL A 150 -3.89 10.79 -4.77
CA VAL A 150 -3.92 10.43 -3.36
C VAL A 150 -3.77 11.69 -2.52
N LEU A 151 -4.78 12.02 -1.72
CA LEU A 151 -4.74 13.13 -0.76
C LEU A 151 -4.42 12.60 0.63
N GLN A 152 -3.40 13.16 1.26
CA GLN A 152 -2.94 12.78 2.59
C GLN A 152 -2.53 14.01 3.38
N ASP A 153 -2.75 13.98 4.69
CA ASP A 153 -2.19 14.93 5.63
C ASP A 153 -1.08 14.28 6.44
N ARG A 154 -0.03 15.02 6.74
CA ARG A 154 1.14 14.58 7.51
C ARG A 154 1.66 15.70 8.37
N ARG A 155 2.20 15.33 9.52
CA ARG A 155 2.89 16.25 10.43
C ARG A 155 4.37 15.94 10.39
N PHE A 156 5.18 16.99 10.46
CA PHE A 156 6.64 16.89 10.44
C PHE A 156 7.22 17.65 11.60
N ASP A 157 8.31 17.15 12.15
CA ASP A 157 9.13 17.88 13.11
C ASP A 157 10.09 18.85 12.41
N ALA A 158 10.91 19.56 13.20
CA ALA A 158 11.89 20.52 12.67
C ALA A 158 13.00 19.86 11.82
N GLY A 159 13.17 18.53 11.91
CA GLY A 159 14.10 17.73 11.12
C GLY A 159 13.47 17.10 9.88
N ASN A 160 12.23 17.49 9.51
CA ASN A 160 11.45 16.90 8.42
C ASN A 160 11.10 15.41 8.64
N GLN A 161 11.04 14.95 9.90
CA GLN A 161 10.62 13.57 10.17
C GLN A 161 9.13 13.50 10.47
N LEU A 162 8.49 12.39 10.08
CA LEU A 162 7.06 12.15 10.31
C LEU A 162 6.77 12.04 11.81
N VAL A 163 5.75 12.78 12.27
CA VAL A 163 5.26 12.75 13.65
C VAL A 163 3.86 12.13 13.66
N TYR A 164 3.77 10.86 14.07
CA TYR A 164 2.49 10.14 14.14
C TYR A 164 1.68 10.52 15.38
N ILE A 165 2.30 10.45 16.56
CA ILE A 165 1.69 10.82 17.83
C ILE A 165 2.58 11.86 18.50
N GLU A 166 2.01 12.99 18.92
CA GLU A 166 2.78 13.98 19.67
C GLU A 166 3.11 13.50 21.11
N PRO A 167 4.30 13.83 21.61
CA PRO A 167 4.62 13.63 23.00
C PRO A 167 3.56 14.33 23.88
N GLY A 168 2.90 13.56 24.75
CA GLY A 168 1.81 14.04 25.62
C GLY A 168 0.39 13.67 25.16
N MET A 169 0.17 13.28 23.91
CA MET A 169 -1.12 12.75 23.44
C MET A 169 -1.23 11.23 23.60
N ALA A 170 -0.14 10.52 23.81
CA ALA A 170 -0.13 9.06 23.99
C ALA A 170 -1.03 8.60 25.15
N GLY A 171 -1.07 9.35 26.26
CA GLY A 171 -1.95 9.04 27.40
C GLY A 171 -3.43 9.32 27.18
N MET A 172 -3.83 10.04 26.11
CA MET A 172 -5.25 10.26 25.79
C MET A 172 -5.84 9.14 24.94
N MET A 173 -5.02 8.41 24.16
CA MET A 173 -5.51 7.32 23.31
C MET A 173 -5.70 6.01 24.10
N ASP A 174 -4.96 5.81 25.19
CA ASP A 174 -5.16 4.67 26.11
C ASP A 174 -6.43 4.81 26.98
N ALA A 175 -7.07 5.98 26.98
CA ALA A 175 -8.28 6.28 27.77
C ALA A 175 -9.59 6.26 26.95
N MET A 176 -9.54 5.96 25.67
CA MET A 176 -10.68 5.79 24.76
C MET A 176 -10.86 4.34 24.33
#